data_8582055a27e02758475561909dca104a
#
_entry.id   8582055a27e02758475561909dca104a
#
_cell.length_a   1.000
_cell.length_b   1.000
_cell.length_c   1.000
_cell.angle_alpha   90.00
_cell.angle_beta   90.00
_cell.angle_gamma   90.00
#
_symmetry.space_group_name_H-M   'P 1'
#
loop_
_entity.id
_entity.type
_entity.pdbx_description
1 polymer ?
#
loop_
_entity_poly.entity_id
_entity_poly.type
_entity_poly.pdbx_seq_one_letter_code
_entity_poly.pdbx_strand_id
1 'polypeptide(L)'
;MVCRALVVTLAIGAAALPAATQAYDIKAKTPETAFSGKQRPDILGISADSTADSARATLDSFFKGRSNATSDIQQQKFGNTAVNFISALNFSLPAGPGQNGEVLSSSFSSPASGNRLYFFARNLTFAKEQQPAKADMVREVMGKYGAPTIVGDQHLYYIYRAGSIVSVGTKYKEATAIEAIGKPLDPKAALKLNGETIRGSCVAVVKRAQTKEKVLAAMLSEAKGANCDGVLSVQLIPGTAPDRVGIAQFSLLDVKRVISAAAIDNDAMAAEQSERNASPKGSAPKL
;
A
#
# COMPACT_ATOMS: atom_id res chain seq x y z
N MET A 1 -86.20 7.20 -11.09
CA MET A 1 -84.84 7.75 -11.11
C MET A 1 -84.30 7.65 -9.70
N VAL A 2 -83.42 6.70 -9.44
CA VAL A 2 -82.83 6.49 -8.11
C VAL A 2 -81.34 6.84 -8.20
N CYS A 3 -80.95 7.95 -7.56
CA CYS A 3 -79.56 8.38 -7.43
C CYS A 3 -78.84 7.50 -6.37
N ARG A 4 -77.83 6.71 -6.79
CA ARG A 4 -76.92 6.03 -5.88
C ARG A 4 -75.73 6.93 -5.62
N ALA A 5 -75.54 7.32 -4.36
CA ALA A 5 -74.36 8.01 -3.90
C ALA A 5 -73.19 7.02 -3.72
N LEU A 6 -72.07 7.32 -4.36
CA LEU A 6 -70.81 6.56 -4.25
C LEU A 6 -69.98 7.15 -3.10
N VAL A 7 -69.80 6.38 -2.04
CA VAL A 7 -68.91 6.75 -0.92
C VAL A 7 -67.51 6.25 -1.28
N VAL A 8 -66.57 7.20 -1.53
CA VAL A 8 -65.11 6.87 -1.74
C VAL A 8 -64.42 6.97 -0.39
N THR A 9 -64.01 5.84 0.13
CA THR A 9 -63.19 5.75 1.37
C THR A 9 -61.73 5.96 0.99
N LEU A 10 -61.12 7.11 1.36
CA LEU A 10 -59.68 7.34 1.24
C LEU A 10 -58.94 6.57 2.36
N ALA A 11 -58.20 5.55 2.01
CA ALA A 11 -57.26 4.89 2.92
C ALA A 11 -55.96 5.68 2.95
N ILE A 12 -55.71 6.37 4.07
CA ILE A 12 -54.41 7.07 4.34
C ILE A 12 -53.41 5.99 4.74
N GLY A 13 -52.60 5.56 3.79
CA GLY A 13 -51.44 4.69 4.06
C GLY A 13 -50.35 5.50 4.81
N ALA A 14 -50.16 5.24 6.10
CA ALA A 14 -49.02 5.76 6.83
C ALA A 14 -47.73 5.16 6.24
N ALA A 15 -47.02 5.96 5.43
CA ALA A 15 -45.67 5.64 4.98
C ALA A 15 -44.75 5.63 6.20
N ALA A 16 -44.29 4.44 6.60
CA ALA A 16 -43.24 4.33 7.60
C ALA A 16 -41.96 4.95 7.02
N LEU A 17 -41.55 6.10 7.56
CA LEU A 17 -40.27 6.70 7.24
C LEU A 17 -39.16 5.70 7.61
N PRO A 18 -38.20 5.42 6.72
CA PRO A 18 -37.07 4.58 7.08
C PRO A 18 -36.34 5.22 8.26
N ALA A 19 -36.11 4.46 9.32
CA ALA A 19 -35.33 4.90 10.45
C ALA A 19 -33.98 5.38 9.91
N ALA A 20 -33.64 6.63 10.18
CA ALA A 20 -32.33 7.18 9.83
C ALA A 20 -31.28 6.28 10.49
N THR A 21 -30.53 5.55 9.68
CA THR A 21 -29.37 4.82 10.15
C THR A 21 -28.38 5.86 10.66
N GLN A 22 -28.21 5.93 11.98
CA GLN A 22 -27.23 6.79 12.61
C GLN A 22 -25.86 6.45 12.03
N ALA A 23 -25.23 7.43 11.37
CA ALA A 23 -23.91 7.25 10.80
C ALA A 23 -22.93 7.04 11.95
N TYR A 24 -22.25 5.89 11.95
CA TYR A 24 -21.18 5.61 12.93
C TYR A 24 -20.05 6.62 12.75
N ASP A 25 -19.71 7.34 13.82
CA ASP A 25 -18.61 8.31 13.82
C ASP A 25 -17.26 7.61 14.01
N ILE A 26 -16.52 7.45 12.92
CA ILE A 26 -15.22 6.80 12.93
C ILE A 26 -14.17 7.75 13.50
N LYS A 27 -13.73 7.50 14.73
CA LYS A 27 -12.62 8.22 15.36
C LYS A 27 -11.30 7.71 14.82
N ALA A 28 -10.71 8.43 13.88
CA ALA A 28 -9.44 8.06 13.28
C ALA A 28 -8.28 8.11 14.29
N LYS A 29 -7.47 7.05 14.33
CA LYS A 29 -6.21 6.99 15.06
C LYS A 29 -5.05 6.89 14.07
N THR A 30 -3.91 7.49 14.37
CA THR A 30 -2.71 7.38 13.52
C THR A 30 -1.98 6.08 13.85
N PRO A 31 -1.82 5.15 12.89
CA PRO A 31 -1.05 3.94 13.10
C PRO A 31 0.45 4.24 13.16
N GLU A 32 1.18 3.39 13.85
CA GLU A 32 2.64 3.46 13.88
C GLU A 32 3.24 3.25 12.48
N THR A 33 4.48 3.70 12.28
CA THR A 33 5.22 3.55 11.02
C THR A 33 6.66 3.14 11.27
N ALA A 34 7.19 2.35 10.34
CA ALA A 34 8.61 2.00 10.28
C ALA A 34 9.50 3.21 9.94
N PHE A 35 8.95 4.21 9.29
CA PHE A 35 9.67 5.32 8.67
C PHE A 35 9.60 6.61 9.50
N SER A 36 9.64 6.48 10.83
CA SER A 36 9.57 7.62 11.76
C SER A 36 10.87 8.40 11.92
N GLY A 37 12.00 7.84 11.47
CA GLY A 37 13.33 8.44 11.56
C GLY A 37 13.61 9.56 10.54
N LYS A 38 14.85 10.00 10.48
CA LYS A 38 15.30 11.04 9.53
C LYS A 38 15.30 10.56 8.07
N GLN A 39 15.54 9.28 7.84
CA GLN A 39 15.57 8.67 6.50
C GLN A 39 14.19 8.11 6.16
N ARG A 40 13.31 8.98 5.68
CA ARG A 40 11.97 8.60 5.24
C ARG A 40 11.99 8.34 3.75
N PRO A 41 11.81 7.08 3.30
CA PRO A 41 11.79 6.80 1.87
C PRO A 41 10.49 7.31 1.25
N ASP A 42 10.63 7.86 0.05
CA ASP A 42 9.52 8.20 -0.84
C ASP A 42 9.76 7.64 -2.24
N ILE A 43 8.70 7.39 -2.97
CA ILE A 43 8.72 7.08 -4.40
C ILE A 43 7.78 8.09 -5.07
N LEU A 44 8.31 8.96 -5.93
CA LEU A 44 7.57 10.07 -6.56
C LEU A 44 6.94 11.05 -5.54
N GLY A 45 7.57 11.27 -4.38
CA GLY A 45 7.02 12.11 -3.32
C GLY A 45 5.92 11.42 -2.49
N ILE A 46 5.55 10.18 -2.81
CA ILE A 46 4.60 9.38 -2.04
C ILE A 46 5.36 8.59 -0.99
N SER A 47 5.05 8.82 0.28
CA SER A 47 5.67 8.19 1.44
C SER A 47 4.63 7.49 2.31
N ALA A 48 5.09 6.80 3.34
CA ALA A 48 4.19 6.19 4.32
C ALA A 48 3.24 7.19 5.01
N ASP A 49 3.58 8.47 5.06
CA ASP A 49 2.71 9.51 5.65
C ASP A 49 1.59 9.95 4.71
N SER A 50 1.62 9.54 3.45
CA SER A 50 0.58 9.88 2.48
C SER A 50 -0.75 9.21 2.83
N THR A 51 -1.83 9.99 2.69
CA THR A 51 -3.20 9.47 2.68
C THR A 51 -3.57 9.03 1.26
N ALA A 52 -4.67 8.29 1.11
CA ALA A 52 -5.17 7.90 -0.21
C ALA A 52 -5.44 9.13 -1.10
N ASP A 53 -6.04 10.19 -0.54
CA ASP A 53 -6.35 11.41 -1.29
C ASP A 53 -5.09 12.16 -1.71
N SER A 54 -4.09 12.31 -0.82
CA SER A 54 -2.83 12.98 -1.17
C SER A 54 -2.02 12.19 -2.19
N ALA A 55 -1.99 10.87 -2.08
CA ALA A 55 -1.34 10.00 -3.06
C ALA A 55 -2.04 10.06 -4.42
N ARG A 56 -3.39 10.05 -4.44
CA ARG A 56 -4.18 10.22 -5.64
C ARG A 56 -3.88 11.55 -6.34
N ALA A 57 -3.90 12.65 -5.61
CA ALA A 57 -3.61 13.97 -6.17
C ALA A 57 -2.19 14.03 -6.79
N THR A 58 -1.20 13.41 -6.14
CA THR A 58 0.16 13.31 -6.66
C THR A 58 0.21 12.49 -7.96
N LEU A 59 -0.47 11.33 -8.00
CA LEU A 59 -0.49 10.46 -9.17
C LEU A 59 -1.27 11.07 -10.32
N ASP A 60 -2.43 11.68 -10.06
CA ASP A 60 -3.21 12.40 -11.07
C ASP A 60 -2.38 13.53 -11.72
N SER A 61 -1.61 14.27 -10.91
CA SER A 61 -0.71 15.30 -11.40
C SER A 61 0.45 14.72 -12.23
N PHE A 62 1.03 13.61 -11.77
CA PHE A 62 2.15 12.93 -12.43
C PHE A 62 1.75 12.38 -13.81
N PHE A 63 0.54 11.85 -13.95
CA PHE A 63 0.02 11.28 -15.20
C PHE A 63 -0.70 12.31 -16.10
N LYS A 64 -0.89 13.53 -15.61
CA LYS A 64 -1.58 14.59 -16.36
C LYS A 64 -0.93 14.82 -17.74
N GLY A 65 -1.73 14.75 -18.80
CA GLY A 65 -1.27 14.96 -20.17
C GLY A 65 -0.52 13.79 -20.80
N ARG A 66 -0.36 12.67 -20.10
CA ARG A 66 0.21 11.45 -20.69
C ARG A 66 -0.90 10.68 -21.41
N SER A 67 -0.83 10.61 -22.74
CA SER A 67 -1.78 9.84 -23.53
C SER A 67 -1.68 8.35 -23.18
N ASN A 68 -2.83 7.66 -23.18
CA ASN A 68 -2.95 6.24 -22.83
C ASN A 68 -2.66 5.88 -21.35
N ALA A 69 -2.50 6.85 -20.46
CA ALA A 69 -2.47 6.57 -19.04
C ALA A 69 -3.87 6.15 -18.56
N THR A 70 -3.93 5.10 -17.75
CA THR A 70 -5.16 4.59 -17.14
C THR A 70 -5.04 4.58 -15.62
N SER A 71 -6.16 4.70 -14.93
CA SER A 71 -6.22 4.56 -13.47
C SER A 71 -7.36 3.65 -13.06
N ASP A 72 -7.14 2.86 -11.99
CA ASP A 72 -8.14 2.04 -11.32
C ASP A 72 -8.11 2.39 -9.83
N ILE A 73 -9.25 2.87 -9.31
CA ILE A 73 -9.42 3.31 -7.93
C ILE A 73 -10.31 2.30 -7.23
N GLN A 74 -9.70 1.50 -6.36
CA GLN A 74 -10.43 0.50 -5.60
C GLN A 74 -10.96 1.08 -4.29
N GLN A 75 -12.23 0.84 -4.05
CA GLN A 75 -12.90 1.25 -2.82
C GLN A 75 -13.36 0.02 -2.02
N GLN A 76 -13.31 0.15 -0.71
CA GLN A 76 -13.84 -0.83 0.22
C GLN A 76 -14.78 -0.16 1.21
N LYS A 77 -15.71 -0.94 1.76
CA LYS A 77 -16.59 -0.50 2.83
C LYS A 77 -15.94 -0.81 4.17
N PHE A 78 -15.97 0.13 5.10
CA PHE A 78 -15.45 -0.07 6.44
C PHE A 78 -16.47 -0.81 7.33
N GLY A 79 -16.18 -2.04 7.68
CA GLY A 79 -17.07 -2.87 8.52
C GLY A 79 -18.48 -2.96 7.95
N ASN A 80 -19.47 -2.78 8.83
CA ASN A 80 -20.89 -2.70 8.47
C ASN A 80 -21.41 -1.26 8.33
N THR A 81 -20.52 -0.27 8.34
CA THR A 81 -20.86 1.16 8.20
C THR A 81 -21.28 1.49 6.77
N ALA A 82 -21.78 2.70 6.54
CA ALA A 82 -22.01 3.24 5.21
C ALA A 82 -20.74 3.89 4.59
N VAL A 83 -19.61 3.88 5.31
CA VAL A 83 -18.39 4.58 4.91
C VAL A 83 -17.62 3.76 3.90
N ASN A 84 -17.47 4.28 2.69
CA ASN A 84 -16.55 3.76 1.68
C ASN A 84 -15.24 4.54 1.74
N PHE A 85 -14.12 3.87 1.48
CA PHE A 85 -12.80 4.48 1.44
C PHE A 85 -11.95 3.92 0.31
N ILE A 86 -10.99 4.70 -0.17
CA ILE A 86 -10.02 4.23 -1.15
C ILE A 86 -9.07 3.26 -0.46
N SER A 87 -9.10 2.00 -0.86
CA SER A 87 -8.23 0.94 -0.34
C SER A 87 -7.00 0.72 -1.21
N ALA A 88 -7.09 1.00 -2.52
CA ALA A 88 -5.95 0.92 -3.43
C ALA A 88 -6.10 1.90 -4.60
N LEU A 89 -4.94 2.33 -5.14
CA LEU A 89 -4.83 3.09 -6.36
C LEU A 89 -3.86 2.38 -7.30
N ASN A 90 -4.28 2.15 -8.53
CA ASN A 90 -3.45 1.60 -9.59
C ASN A 90 -3.42 2.59 -10.76
N PHE A 91 -2.23 2.87 -11.27
CA PHE A 91 -2.02 3.70 -12.46
C PHE A 91 -1.12 2.95 -13.43
N SER A 92 -1.40 3.08 -14.71
CA SER A 92 -0.63 2.40 -15.76
C SER A 92 -0.45 3.29 -16.97
N LEU A 93 0.78 3.32 -17.45
CA LEU A 93 1.14 3.89 -18.73
C LEU A 93 1.82 2.77 -19.54
N PRO A 94 1.24 2.28 -20.64
CA PRO A 94 1.84 1.23 -21.45
C PRO A 94 3.18 1.66 -22.05
N ALA A 95 4.14 0.73 -22.11
CA ALA A 95 5.36 0.93 -22.90
C ALA A 95 5.02 0.97 -24.38
N GLY A 96 5.75 1.77 -25.13
CA GLY A 96 5.61 1.90 -26.58
C GLY A 96 6.94 2.19 -27.27
N PRO A 97 6.97 2.28 -28.60
CA PRO A 97 8.17 2.66 -29.33
C PRO A 97 8.69 4.03 -28.87
N GLY A 98 9.91 4.07 -28.33
CA GLY A 98 10.53 5.27 -27.77
C GLY A 98 9.87 5.84 -26.49
N GLN A 99 8.90 5.11 -25.91
CA GLN A 99 8.19 5.51 -24.69
C GLN A 99 8.36 4.48 -23.59
N ASN A 100 8.81 4.95 -22.44
CA ASN A 100 8.85 4.13 -21.23
C ASN A 100 7.45 3.80 -20.72
N GLY A 101 7.25 2.56 -20.31
CA GLY A 101 6.04 2.13 -19.59
C GLY A 101 6.19 2.33 -18.10
N GLU A 102 5.06 2.52 -17.41
CA GLU A 102 5.05 2.71 -15.97
C GLU A 102 3.79 2.12 -15.35
N VAL A 103 3.95 1.37 -14.27
CA VAL A 103 2.84 0.84 -13.48
C VAL A 103 3.07 1.20 -12.02
N LEU A 104 2.07 1.82 -11.41
CA LEU A 104 2.08 2.16 -9.99
C LEU A 104 0.92 1.49 -9.28
N SER A 105 1.18 1.01 -8.07
CA SER A 105 0.20 0.34 -7.23
C SER A 105 0.40 0.78 -5.79
N SER A 106 -0.66 1.23 -5.14
CA SER A 106 -0.62 1.65 -3.73
C SER A 106 -1.76 1.02 -2.96
N SER A 107 -1.55 0.79 -1.66
CA SER A 107 -2.57 0.24 -0.77
C SER A 107 -2.61 1.03 0.54
N PHE A 108 -3.84 1.24 1.04
CA PHE A 108 -4.12 2.12 2.17
C PHE A 108 -4.91 1.38 3.25
N SER A 109 -4.68 1.76 4.49
CA SER A 109 -5.44 1.33 5.64
C SER A 109 -6.85 1.94 5.64
N SER A 110 -7.69 1.54 6.59
CA SER A 110 -9.06 2.03 6.71
C SER A 110 -9.13 3.49 7.23
N PRO A 111 -10.32 4.12 7.20
CA PRO A 111 -10.53 5.41 7.83
C PRO A 111 -10.25 5.42 9.32
N ALA A 112 -10.50 4.31 10.05
CA ALA A 112 -10.21 4.21 11.48
C ALA A 112 -8.72 4.33 11.79
N SER A 113 -7.86 3.87 10.89
CA SER A 113 -6.41 4.03 10.95
C SER A 113 -5.88 5.14 10.04
N GLY A 114 -6.72 6.14 9.70
CA GLY A 114 -6.36 7.38 9.04
C GLY A 114 -6.11 7.25 7.55
N ASN A 115 -6.56 6.18 6.90
CA ASN A 115 -6.42 5.90 5.46
C ASN A 115 -4.99 6.12 4.94
N ARG A 116 -4.01 5.56 5.68
CA ARG A 116 -2.58 5.74 5.45
C ARG A 116 -1.99 4.68 4.53
N LEU A 117 -1.01 5.09 3.72
CA LEU A 117 -0.24 4.20 2.86
C LEU A 117 0.52 3.17 3.70
N TYR A 118 0.43 1.88 3.36
CA TYR A 118 1.29 0.83 3.90
C TYR A 118 2.07 0.08 2.82
N PHE A 119 1.66 0.16 1.57
CA PHE A 119 2.38 -0.42 0.44
C PHE A 119 2.34 0.52 -0.76
N PHE A 120 3.49 0.68 -1.44
CA PHE A 120 3.59 1.37 -2.71
C PHE A 120 4.61 0.67 -3.60
N ALA A 121 4.24 0.41 -4.85
CA ALA A 121 5.14 -0.13 -5.86
C ALA A 121 5.12 0.73 -7.12
N ARG A 122 6.29 0.86 -7.74
CA ARG A 122 6.51 1.49 -9.03
C ARG A 122 7.32 0.56 -9.91
N ASN A 123 6.79 0.18 -11.06
CA ASN A 123 7.48 -0.55 -12.10
C ASN A 123 7.70 0.37 -13.30
N LEU A 124 8.94 0.61 -13.63
CA LEU A 124 9.36 1.42 -14.75
C LEU A 124 9.98 0.51 -15.80
N THR A 125 9.36 0.39 -16.98
CA THR A 125 9.88 -0.36 -18.12
C THR A 125 10.51 0.62 -19.11
N PHE A 126 11.80 0.48 -19.34
CA PHE A 126 12.52 1.36 -20.26
C PHE A 126 12.36 0.90 -21.72
N ALA A 127 12.07 1.85 -22.61
CA ALA A 127 12.19 1.61 -24.04
C ALA A 127 13.63 1.21 -24.38
N LYS A 128 13.79 0.36 -25.41
CA LYS A 128 15.08 -0.25 -25.76
C LYS A 128 16.22 0.77 -25.86
N GLU A 129 15.94 1.92 -26.44
CA GLU A 129 16.89 3.01 -26.71
C GLU A 129 17.16 3.89 -25.47
N GLN A 130 16.35 3.75 -24.42
CA GLN A 130 16.39 4.58 -23.22
C GLN A 130 16.86 3.81 -21.99
N GLN A 131 17.36 2.59 -22.15
CA GLN A 131 17.81 1.75 -21.05
C GLN A 131 19.05 2.34 -20.38
N PRO A 132 18.96 2.78 -19.11
CA PRO A 132 20.11 3.36 -18.40
C PRO A 132 21.17 2.30 -18.09
N ALA A 133 22.39 2.75 -17.86
CA ALA A 133 23.42 1.86 -17.33
C ALA A 133 23.07 1.44 -15.90
N LYS A 134 23.30 0.16 -15.59
CA LYS A 134 23.02 -0.40 -14.25
C LYS A 134 23.80 0.33 -13.15
N ALA A 135 25.06 0.70 -13.43
CA ALA A 135 25.89 1.44 -12.49
C ALA A 135 25.31 2.83 -12.17
N ASP A 136 24.75 3.52 -13.18
CA ASP A 136 24.13 4.82 -12.98
C ASP A 136 22.87 4.70 -12.12
N MET A 137 22.04 3.70 -12.40
CA MET A 137 20.85 3.43 -11.59
C MET A 137 21.20 3.11 -10.12
N VAL A 138 22.27 2.35 -9.87
CA VAL A 138 22.74 2.08 -8.49
C VAL A 138 23.18 3.38 -7.81
N ARG A 139 23.91 4.27 -8.52
CA ARG A 139 24.33 5.58 -7.98
C ARG A 139 23.14 6.45 -7.62
N GLU A 140 22.17 6.59 -8.52
CA GLU A 140 20.96 7.38 -8.29
C GLU A 140 20.16 6.84 -7.09
N VAL A 141 19.97 5.54 -7.02
CA VAL A 141 19.25 4.88 -5.91
C VAL A 141 19.98 5.10 -4.58
N MET A 142 21.31 4.91 -4.55
CA MET A 142 22.11 5.14 -3.33
C MET A 142 22.22 6.62 -3.00
N GLY A 143 22.28 7.50 -3.98
CA GLY A 143 22.24 8.95 -3.76
C GLY A 143 20.95 9.40 -3.08
N LYS A 144 19.81 8.81 -3.46
CA LYS A 144 18.51 9.12 -2.87
C LYS A 144 18.29 8.47 -1.51
N TYR A 145 18.57 7.19 -1.37
CA TYR A 145 18.17 6.40 -0.19
C TYR A 145 19.33 6.07 0.75
N GLY A 146 20.57 6.38 0.37
CA GLY A 146 21.75 6.04 1.14
C GLY A 146 22.27 4.62 0.89
N ALA A 147 23.11 4.12 1.82
CA ALA A 147 23.66 2.78 1.73
C ALA A 147 22.59 1.70 2.01
N PRO A 148 22.41 0.71 1.11
CA PRO A 148 21.47 -0.37 1.33
C PRO A 148 21.91 -1.32 2.44
N THR A 149 20.95 -2.06 3.00
CA THR A 149 21.21 -3.11 3.99
C THR A 149 21.87 -4.34 3.35
N ILE A 150 21.33 -4.79 2.20
CA ILE A 150 21.83 -5.93 1.42
C ILE A 150 21.76 -5.60 -0.06
N VAL A 151 22.71 -6.12 -0.84
CA VAL A 151 22.73 -6.06 -2.31
C VAL A 151 22.96 -7.45 -2.87
N GLY A 152 22.20 -7.83 -3.89
CA GLY A 152 22.35 -9.09 -4.61
C GLY A 152 21.05 -9.49 -5.35
N ASP A 153 21.11 -10.49 -6.21
CA ASP A 153 19.99 -10.94 -7.03
C ASP A 153 19.29 -9.78 -7.76
N GLN A 154 20.06 -8.81 -8.26
CA GLN A 154 19.57 -7.59 -8.92
C GLN A 154 18.78 -6.64 -7.99
N HIS A 155 18.88 -6.80 -6.68
CA HIS A 155 18.17 -5.98 -5.70
C HIS A 155 19.11 -5.17 -4.82
N LEU A 156 18.62 -3.98 -4.43
CA LEU A 156 19.08 -3.22 -3.28
C LEU A 156 17.94 -3.25 -2.24
N TYR A 157 18.19 -3.80 -1.07
CA TYR A 157 17.24 -3.84 0.03
C TYR A 157 17.64 -2.85 1.12
N TYR A 158 16.69 -2.00 1.49
CA TYR A 158 16.77 -1.07 2.62
C TYR A 158 15.81 -1.55 3.69
N ILE A 159 16.33 -2.15 4.74
CA ILE A 159 15.53 -2.73 5.83
C ILE A 159 15.53 -1.80 7.01
N TYR A 160 14.35 -1.49 7.52
CA TYR A 160 14.14 -0.54 8.60
C TYR A 160 13.81 -1.25 9.89
N ARG A 161 14.44 -0.82 10.99
CA ARG A 161 14.14 -1.16 12.38
C ARG A 161 14.30 0.09 13.23
N ALA A 162 13.38 0.33 14.16
CA ALA A 162 13.41 1.49 15.06
C ALA A 162 13.65 2.82 14.31
N GLY A 163 13.04 2.99 13.13
CA GLY A 163 13.13 4.21 12.31
C GLY A 163 14.44 4.41 11.54
N SER A 164 15.34 3.42 11.52
CA SER A 164 16.65 3.53 10.87
C SER A 164 16.93 2.35 9.94
N ILE A 165 17.72 2.59 8.88
CA ILE A 165 18.19 1.53 7.99
C ILE A 165 19.20 0.65 8.75
N VAL A 166 18.95 -0.66 8.77
CA VAL A 166 19.83 -1.65 9.39
C VAL A 166 21.07 -1.85 8.52
N SER A 167 22.23 -1.89 9.15
CA SER A 167 23.50 -2.26 8.50
C SER A 167 23.88 -3.69 8.89
N VAL A 168 24.24 -4.51 7.91
CA VAL A 168 24.75 -5.88 8.13
C VAL A 168 26.22 -5.91 7.73
N GLY A 169 27.08 -5.89 8.73
CA GLY A 169 28.52 -5.78 8.50
C GLY A 169 28.96 -4.39 8.06
N THR A 170 29.90 -4.30 7.12
CA THR A 170 30.36 -3.03 6.57
C THR A 170 29.30 -2.42 5.64
N LYS A 171 29.02 -1.11 5.80
CA LYS A 171 28.11 -0.41 4.91
C LYS A 171 28.59 -0.50 3.46
N TYR A 172 27.66 -0.79 2.55
CA TYR A 172 27.97 -0.75 1.12
C TYR A 172 28.44 0.64 0.70
N LYS A 173 29.58 0.68 0.01
CA LYS A 173 29.98 1.84 -0.80
C LYS A 173 29.41 1.65 -2.21
N GLU A 174 29.30 2.70 -2.96
CA GLU A 174 28.77 2.68 -4.33
C GLU A 174 29.45 1.60 -5.21
N ALA A 175 30.77 1.61 -5.27
CA ALA A 175 31.54 0.65 -6.08
C ALA A 175 31.25 -0.81 -5.67
N THR A 176 31.17 -1.11 -4.37
CA THR A 176 30.88 -2.46 -3.88
C THR A 176 29.40 -2.86 -4.13
N ALA A 177 28.48 -1.92 -4.12
CA ALA A 177 27.08 -2.19 -4.47
C ALA A 177 26.92 -2.48 -5.97
N ILE A 178 27.59 -1.71 -6.84
CA ILE A 178 27.62 -1.96 -8.29
C ILE A 178 28.19 -3.33 -8.61
N GLU A 179 29.24 -3.73 -7.91
CA GLU A 179 29.85 -5.07 -8.07
C GLU A 179 28.94 -6.21 -7.55
N ALA A 180 28.24 -5.97 -6.45
CA ALA A 180 27.43 -6.99 -5.78
C ALA A 180 26.06 -7.20 -6.42
N ILE A 181 25.47 -6.21 -7.08
CA ILE A 181 24.08 -6.25 -7.54
C ILE A 181 23.78 -7.39 -8.52
N GLY A 182 24.76 -7.77 -9.34
CA GLY A 182 24.62 -8.88 -10.29
C GLY A 182 24.95 -10.26 -9.70
N LYS A 183 25.42 -10.31 -8.46
CA LYS A 183 25.78 -11.56 -7.78
C LYS A 183 24.58 -12.13 -7.01
N PRO A 184 24.53 -13.45 -6.73
CA PRO A 184 23.53 -14.01 -5.84
C PRO A 184 23.52 -13.30 -4.47
N LEU A 185 22.33 -13.18 -3.89
CA LEU A 185 22.18 -12.65 -2.54
C LEU A 185 22.94 -13.53 -1.54
N ASP A 186 23.80 -12.95 -0.69
CA ASP A 186 24.49 -13.70 0.35
C ASP A 186 23.48 -14.29 1.35
N PRO A 187 23.32 -15.63 1.42
CA PRO A 187 22.40 -16.27 2.34
C PRO A 187 22.71 -15.97 3.81
N LYS A 188 24.00 -15.78 4.14
CA LYS A 188 24.43 -15.47 5.52
C LYS A 188 24.03 -14.06 5.93
N ALA A 189 24.09 -13.09 5.01
CA ALA A 189 23.60 -11.74 5.25
C ALA A 189 22.07 -11.74 5.45
N ALA A 190 21.34 -12.47 4.62
CA ALA A 190 19.90 -12.65 4.76
C ALA A 190 19.53 -13.30 6.11
N LEU A 191 20.23 -14.35 6.53
CA LEU A 191 20.02 -15.02 7.82
C LEU A 191 20.33 -14.12 9.02
N LYS A 192 21.43 -13.34 8.99
CA LYS A 192 21.78 -12.40 10.06
C LYS A 192 20.72 -11.31 10.27
N LEU A 193 20.00 -10.92 9.22
CA LEU A 193 18.92 -9.95 9.34
C LEU A 193 17.68 -10.52 10.02
N ASN A 194 17.40 -11.79 9.87
CA ASN A 194 16.12 -12.41 10.14
C ASN A 194 16.11 -13.41 11.29
N GLY A 195 17.27 -13.70 11.86
CA GLY A 195 17.39 -14.62 13.00
C GLY A 195 17.20 -16.08 12.69
N GLU A 196 16.39 -16.56 11.76
CA GLU A 196 16.21 -18.01 11.64
C GLU A 196 15.74 -18.58 10.29
N THR A 197 14.92 -17.93 9.48
CA THR A 197 14.47 -18.55 8.22
C THR A 197 14.06 -17.57 7.13
N ILE A 198 14.21 -18.00 5.89
CA ILE A 198 13.76 -17.27 4.70
C ILE A 198 12.25 -16.91 4.73
N ARG A 199 11.43 -17.70 5.44
CA ARG A 199 9.96 -17.49 5.50
C ARG A 199 9.52 -16.28 6.31
N GLY A 200 10.26 -15.85 7.31
CA GLY A 200 9.97 -14.69 8.14
C GLY A 200 10.80 -13.46 7.77
N SER A 201 11.51 -13.48 6.64
CA SER A 201 12.40 -12.41 6.28
C SER A 201 11.66 -11.22 5.67
N CYS A 202 12.11 -10.01 5.97
CA CYS A 202 11.63 -8.79 5.33
C CYS A 202 11.71 -8.85 3.80
N VAL A 203 12.75 -9.51 3.28
CA VAL A 203 12.93 -9.79 1.86
C VAL A 203 11.81 -10.66 1.32
N ALA A 204 11.42 -11.72 2.04
CA ALA A 204 10.33 -12.59 1.64
C ALA A 204 8.97 -11.84 1.66
N VAL A 205 8.73 -11.03 2.69
CA VAL A 205 7.47 -10.28 2.82
C VAL A 205 7.30 -9.28 1.69
N VAL A 206 8.33 -8.49 1.34
CA VAL A 206 8.24 -7.54 0.24
C VAL A 206 8.09 -8.23 -1.12
N LYS A 207 8.77 -9.35 -1.34
CA LYS A 207 8.60 -10.14 -2.58
C LYS A 207 7.17 -10.66 -2.72
N ARG A 208 6.54 -11.12 -1.64
CA ARG A 208 5.13 -11.53 -1.65
C ARG A 208 4.18 -10.36 -1.87
N ALA A 209 4.44 -9.20 -1.26
CA ALA A 209 3.66 -7.99 -1.47
C ALA A 209 3.68 -7.51 -2.93
N GLN A 210 4.76 -7.77 -3.67
CA GLN A 210 4.86 -7.44 -5.09
C GLN A 210 3.98 -8.35 -5.99
N THR A 211 3.72 -9.58 -5.57
CA THR A 211 3.12 -10.63 -6.43
C THR A 211 1.71 -11.03 -6.05
N LYS A 212 1.23 -10.70 -4.83
CA LYS A 212 -0.07 -11.12 -4.30
C LYS A 212 -1.01 -9.94 -4.09
N GLU A 213 -2.27 -10.27 -3.82
CA GLU A 213 -3.26 -9.31 -3.38
C GLU A 213 -2.79 -8.56 -2.12
N LYS A 214 -2.92 -7.23 -2.13
CA LYS A 214 -2.29 -6.33 -1.17
C LYS A 214 -3.32 -5.72 -0.20
N VAL A 215 -4.39 -6.45 0.09
CA VAL A 215 -5.35 -6.04 1.11
C VAL A 215 -4.74 -6.20 2.51
N LEU A 216 -5.11 -5.31 3.43
CA LEU A 216 -4.53 -5.22 4.77
C LEU A 216 -4.56 -6.56 5.52
N ALA A 217 -5.68 -7.30 5.45
CA ALA A 217 -5.83 -8.59 6.13
C ALA A 217 -4.84 -9.66 5.63
N ALA A 218 -4.63 -9.74 4.31
CA ALA A 218 -3.67 -10.66 3.71
C ALA A 218 -2.23 -10.27 4.08
N MET A 219 -1.93 -8.98 4.05
CA MET A 219 -0.62 -8.45 4.44
C MET A 219 -0.31 -8.64 5.92
N LEU A 220 -1.32 -8.61 6.81
CA LEU A 220 -1.15 -8.83 8.24
C LEU A 220 -0.56 -10.21 8.58
N SER A 221 -1.01 -11.26 7.89
CA SER A 221 -0.47 -12.61 8.09
C SER A 221 1.02 -12.69 7.77
N GLU A 222 1.45 -12.03 6.71
CA GLU A 222 2.85 -11.98 6.30
C GLU A 222 3.67 -11.05 7.22
N ALA A 223 3.11 -9.91 7.61
CA ALA A 223 3.75 -8.91 8.46
C ALA A 223 4.08 -9.45 9.87
N LYS A 224 3.19 -10.26 10.45
CA LYS A 224 3.41 -10.88 11.77
C LYS A 224 4.63 -11.81 11.81
N GLY A 225 5.01 -12.39 10.68
CA GLY A 225 6.22 -13.23 10.55
C GLY A 225 7.47 -12.44 10.19
N ALA A 226 7.35 -11.15 9.89
CA ALA A 226 8.49 -10.35 9.47
C ALA A 226 9.35 -9.89 10.65
N ASN A 227 10.66 -10.05 10.52
CA ASN A 227 11.62 -9.57 11.52
C ASN A 227 12.18 -8.18 11.14
N CYS A 228 11.29 -7.25 10.77
CA CYS A 228 11.60 -5.85 10.48
C CYS A 228 10.36 -4.97 10.66
N ASP A 229 10.60 -3.66 10.73
CA ASP A 229 9.51 -2.68 10.78
C ASP A 229 9.03 -2.27 9.39
N GLY A 230 9.93 -2.23 8.42
CA GLY A 230 9.61 -1.87 7.03
C GLY A 230 10.76 -2.14 6.08
N VAL A 231 10.47 -2.08 4.79
CA VAL A 231 11.43 -2.35 3.73
C VAL A 231 11.17 -1.51 2.48
N LEU A 232 12.25 -0.95 1.93
CA LEU A 232 12.29 -0.47 0.55
C LEU A 232 13.12 -1.45 -0.26
N SER A 233 12.58 -2.00 -1.33
CA SER A 233 13.27 -2.87 -2.29
C SER A 233 13.36 -2.15 -3.63
N VAL A 234 14.55 -2.12 -4.21
CA VAL A 234 14.76 -1.66 -5.58
C VAL A 234 15.37 -2.82 -6.37
N GLN A 235 14.65 -3.28 -7.40
CA GLN A 235 15.11 -4.32 -8.32
C GLN A 235 15.47 -3.71 -9.67
N LEU A 236 16.65 -4.06 -10.19
CA LEU A 236 17.17 -3.61 -11.48
C LEU A 236 17.31 -4.81 -12.42
N ILE A 237 16.26 -5.09 -13.20
CA ILE A 237 16.20 -6.24 -14.11
C ILE A 237 16.96 -5.87 -15.39
N PRO A 238 17.90 -6.73 -15.86
CA PRO A 238 18.62 -6.49 -17.11
C PRO A 238 17.70 -6.29 -18.31
N GLY A 239 18.12 -5.44 -19.21
CA GLY A 239 17.47 -5.16 -20.47
C GLY A 239 18.11 -5.90 -21.65
N THR A 240 18.40 -5.14 -22.71
CA THR A 240 19.00 -5.67 -23.95
C THR A 240 20.46 -6.10 -23.78
N ALA A 241 21.15 -5.59 -22.76
CA ALA A 241 22.48 -6.02 -22.38
C ALA A 241 22.54 -6.19 -20.85
N PRO A 242 23.46 -7.02 -20.33
CA PRO A 242 23.57 -7.31 -18.88
C PRO A 242 23.89 -6.09 -17.99
N ASP A 243 24.52 -5.07 -18.59
CA ASP A 243 24.87 -3.81 -17.94
C ASP A 243 23.80 -2.72 -18.10
N ARG A 244 22.72 -2.99 -18.84
CA ARG A 244 21.58 -2.11 -19.03
C ARG A 244 20.38 -2.55 -18.22
N VAL A 245 19.61 -1.59 -17.73
CA VAL A 245 18.38 -1.86 -16.99
C VAL A 245 17.18 -1.77 -17.91
N GLY A 246 16.48 -2.89 -18.10
CA GLY A 246 15.22 -2.94 -18.86
C GLY A 246 14.01 -2.59 -18.00
N ILE A 247 14.01 -3.02 -16.73
CA ILE A 247 12.94 -2.71 -15.78
C ILE A 247 13.55 -2.32 -14.42
N ALA A 248 13.08 -1.21 -13.86
CA ALA A 248 13.36 -0.84 -12.48
C ALA A 248 12.08 -0.95 -11.64
N GLN A 249 12.12 -1.77 -10.60
CA GLN A 249 10.99 -1.95 -9.68
C GLN A 249 11.33 -1.39 -8.31
N PHE A 250 10.51 -0.48 -7.82
CA PHE A 250 10.59 0.07 -6.48
C PHE A 250 9.40 -0.44 -5.68
N SER A 251 9.63 -0.93 -4.47
CA SER A 251 8.55 -1.37 -3.59
C SER A 251 8.82 -0.94 -2.16
N LEU A 252 7.90 -0.18 -1.61
CA LEU A 252 7.90 0.29 -0.24
C LEU A 252 6.81 -0.46 0.53
N LEU A 253 7.18 -1.12 1.63
CA LEU A 253 6.25 -1.80 2.53
C LEU A 253 6.52 -1.38 3.98
N ASP A 254 5.50 -0.82 4.62
CA ASP A 254 5.50 -0.46 6.04
C ASP A 254 4.86 -1.60 6.84
N VAL A 255 5.68 -2.55 7.29
CA VAL A 255 5.25 -3.73 8.05
C VAL A 255 4.65 -3.33 9.40
N LYS A 256 5.27 -2.35 10.08
CA LYS A 256 4.80 -1.84 11.36
C LYS A 256 3.41 -1.21 11.24
N ARG A 257 3.19 -0.46 10.14
CA ARG A 257 1.88 0.12 9.86
C ARG A 257 0.83 -0.94 9.55
N VAL A 258 1.15 -1.98 8.79
CA VAL A 258 0.22 -3.09 8.54
C VAL A 258 -0.29 -3.67 9.86
N ILE A 259 0.61 -3.93 10.82
CA ILE A 259 0.27 -4.51 12.12
C ILE A 259 -0.55 -3.51 12.96
N SER A 260 -0.09 -2.27 13.07
CA SER A 260 -0.72 -1.23 13.89
C SER A 260 -2.08 -0.81 13.33
N ALA A 261 -2.21 -0.64 12.01
CA ALA A 261 -3.47 -0.30 11.37
C ALA A 261 -4.51 -1.42 11.55
N ALA A 262 -4.11 -2.68 11.38
CA ALA A 262 -5.02 -3.80 11.55
C ALA A 262 -5.54 -3.90 13.00
N ALA A 263 -4.72 -3.57 14.01
CA ALA A 263 -5.16 -3.53 15.40
C ALA A 263 -6.20 -2.41 15.62
N ILE A 264 -5.91 -1.20 15.13
CA ILE A 264 -6.84 -0.06 15.20
C ILE A 264 -8.17 -0.37 14.49
N ASP A 265 -8.11 -0.96 13.30
CA ASP A 265 -9.28 -1.29 12.49
C ASP A 265 -10.15 -2.36 13.18
N ASN A 266 -9.54 -3.37 13.81
CA ASN A 266 -10.25 -4.39 14.56
C ASN A 266 -10.95 -3.81 15.79
N ASP A 267 -10.27 -2.94 16.54
CA ASP A 267 -10.86 -2.25 17.71
C ASP A 267 -12.05 -1.38 17.30
N ALA A 268 -11.92 -0.64 16.18
CA ALA A 268 -12.99 0.22 15.68
C ALA A 268 -14.20 -0.58 15.18
N MET A 269 -13.98 -1.73 14.52
CA MET A 269 -15.05 -2.63 14.10
C MET A 269 -15.75 -3.29 15.30
N ALA A 270 -15.01 -3.66 16.34
CA ALA A 270 -15.59 -4.22 17.56
C ALA A 270 -16.46 -3.17 18.29
N ALA A 271 -16.01 -1.92 18.37
CA ALA A 271 -16.76 -0.82 18.94
C ALA A 271 -18.07 -0.55 18.14
N GLU A 272 -18.00 -0.49 16.82
CA GLU A 272 -19.17 -0.34 15.94
C GLU A 272 -20.19 -1.45 16.16
N GLN A 273 -19.73 -2.69 16.25
CA GLN A 273 -20.61 -3.83 16.50
C GLN A 273 -21.27 -3.76 17.90
N SER A 274 -20.54 -3.31 18.91
CA SER A 274 -21.05 -3.14 20.27
C SER A 274 -22.14 -2.06 20.33
N GLU A 275 -21.91 -0.89 19.73
CA GLU A 275 -22.90 0.19 19.66
C GLU A 275 -24.16 -0.24 18.91
N ARG A 276 -24.02 -0.98 17.83
CA ARG A 276 -25.14 -1.52 17.07
C ARG A 276 -25.97 -2.51 17.86
N ASN A 277 -25.33 -3.34 18.68
CA ASN A 277 -26.02 -4.31 19.56
C ASN A 277 -26.70 -3.62 20.76
N ALA A 278 -26.16 -2.49 21.22
CA ALA A 278 -26.71 -1.71 22.33
C ALA A 278 -27.89 -0.80 21.87
N SER A 279 -28.02 -0.50 20.56
CA SER A 279 -29.14 0.29 20.04
C SER A 279 -30.46 -0.45 20.24
N PRO A 280 -31.51 0.17 20.80
CA PRO A 280 -32.77 -0.49 21.07
C PRO A 280 -33.38 -1.00 19.76
N LYS A 281 -33.51 -2.33 19.64
CA LYS A 281 -34.32 -2.97 18.60
C LYS A 281 -35.75 -2.48 18.82
N GLY A 282 -36.28 -1.77 17.86
CA GLY A 282 -37.53 -1.01 17.86
C GLY A 282 -38.61 -1.49 18.84
N SER A 283 -39.35 -0.57 19.44
CA SER A 283 -40.45 -0.86 20.35
C SER A 283 -41.38 -1.89 19.74
N ALA A 284 -41.73 -2.90 20.54
CA ALA A 284 -42.76 -3.84 20.15
C ALA A 284 -44.02 -3.10 19.68
N PRO A 285 -44.69 -3.54 18.63
CA PRO A 285 -45.93 -2.93 18.20
C PRO A 285 -46.94 -2.96 19.36
N LYS A 286 -47.55 -1.84 19.68
CA LYS A 286 -48.67 -1.81 20.62
C LYS A 286 -49.79 -2.60 19.97
N LEU A 287 -50.18 -3.71 20.58
CA LEU A 287 -51.34 -4.51 20.23
C LEU A 287 -52.62 -3.75 20.54
#